data_1c96efaae16cdfdeffc71fdf72c6e05f
#
_entry.id   1c96efaae16cdfdeffc71fdf72c6e05f
#
_cell.length_a   1.000
_cell.length_b   1.000
_cell.length_c   1.000
_cell.angle_alpha   90.00
_cell.angle_beta   90.00
_cell.angle_gamma   90.00
#
_symmetry.space_group_name_H-M   'P 1'
#
loop_
_entity.id
_entity.type
_entity.pdbx_description
1 polymer ?
#
loop_
_entity_poly.entity_id
_entity_poly.type
_entity_poly.pdbx_seq_one_letter_code
_entity_poly.pdbx_strand_id
1 'polypeptide(L)'
;FQNSPLVLISLANSNIKTPKDLINKKVMITGDAKQSASIESMIASQGVNLKDITIQEHSFDIEDLINGTTDAMACYLSNEPYILNQKNIKFNVLNPNDYNFNFYEGILFTSKKESEINQIRVQNFNEASLRGWKYAFDNIEETAKLIYEKYNTQNKSLDLLIYEGSILKDFAKIDNNSLGNIHPQTIDEIKRFYTLLGLNTSNT
;
A
#
# COMPACT_ATOMS: atom_id res chain seq x y z
N PHE A 1 -4.89 -8.68 5.23
CA PHE A 1 -6.00 -9.18 4.40
C PHE A 1 -5.71 -9.07 2.91
N GLN A 2 -4.69 -8.33 2.49
CA GLN A 2 -4.47 -7.97 1.09
C GLN A 2 -2.99 -7.79 0.75
N ASN A 3 -2.68 -7.77 -0.54
CA ASN A 3 -1.41 -7.25 -1.02
C ASN A 3 -1.38 -5.73 -0.84
N SER A 4 -0.18 -5.16 -0.71
CA SER A 4 -0.03 -3.72 -0.53
C SER A 4 -0.43 -2.96 -1.80
N PRO A 5 -1.31 -1.95 -1.70
CA PRO A 5 -1.62 -1.03 -2.79
C PRO A 5 -0.59 0.11 -2.93
N LEU A 6 0.52 0.05 -2.18
CA LEU A 6 1.56 1.07 -2.19
C LEU A 6 2.31 1.09 -3.52
N VAL A 7 2.37 2.24 -4.13
CA VAL A 7 3.05 2.50 -5.41
C VAL A 7 3.79 3.82 -5.37
N LEU A 8 4.61 4.07 -6.38
CA LEU A 8 5.17 5.39 -6.64
C LEU A 8 4.48 5.98 -7.87
N ILE A 9 3.98 7.19 -7.78
CA ILE A 9 3.35 7.90 -8.90
C ILE A 9 4.17 9.12 -9.30
N SER A 10 4.07 9.48 -10.58
CA SER A 10 4.63 10.71 -11.16
C SER A 10 3.67 11.30 -12.18
N LEU A 11 3.77 12.58 -12.49
CA LEU A 11 2.96 13.15 -13.56
C LEU A 11 3.38 12.58 -14.92
N ALA A 12 2.44 12.41 -15.83
CA ALA A 12 2.72 11.82 -17.16
C ALA A 12 3.75 12.61 -17.98
N ASN A 13 3.83 13.92 -17.77
CA ASN A 13 4.78 14.81 -18.44
C ASN A 13 6.18 14.84 -17.79
N SER A 14 6.38 14.17 -16.64
CA SER A 14 7.68 14.08 -15.96
C SER A 14 8.68 13.16 -16.65
N ASN A 15 8.20 12.32 -17.58
CA ASN A 15 8.96 11.25 -18.25
C ASN A 15 9.52 10.17 -17.30
N ILE A 16 8.98 10.04 -16.09
CA ILE A 16 9.33 8.96 -15.16
C ILE A 16 8.40 7.77 -15.46
N LYS A 17 8.96 6.72 -16.10
CA LYS A 17 8.23 5.51 -16.50
C LYS A 17 8.83 4.24 -15.92
N THR A 18 10.08 4.30 -15.49
CA THR A 18 10.82 3.20 -14.89
C THR A 18 11.56 3.68 -13.65
N PRO A 19 11.97 2.80 -12.73
CA PRO A 19 12.78 3.21 -11.58
C PRO A 19 14.10 3.89 -11.96
N LYS A 20 14.65 3.62 -13.14
CA LYS A 20 15.88 4.28 -13.61
C LYS A 20 15.69 5.76 -13.90
N ASP A 21 14.47 6.16 -14.23
CA ASP A 21 14.16 7.58 -14.51
C ASP A 21 14.11 8.43 -13.23
N LEU A 22 14.22 7.80 -12.05
CA LEU A 22 14.26 8.48 -10.75
C LEU A 22 15.65 9.07 -10.41
N ILE A 23 16.69 8.72 -11.16
CA ILE A 23 18.05 9.27 -10.94
C ILE A 23 18.01 10.80 -11.06
N ASN A 24 18.57 11.50 -10.06
CA ASN A 24 18.57 12.96 -9.92
C ASN A 24 17.16 13.59 -9.78
N LYS A 25 16.15 12.78 -9.39
CA LYS A 25 14.78 13.25 -9.13
C LYS A 25 14.52 13.42 -7.63
N LYS A 26 13.57 14.28 -7.31
CA LYS A 26 13.00 14.41 -5.98
C LYS A 26 11.91 13.36 -5.82
N VAL A 27 12.04 12.51 -4.82
CA VAL A 27 11.10 11.43 -4.57
C VAL A 27 10.60 11.50 -3.14
N MET A 28 9.31 11.68 -2.99
CA MET A 28 8.66 11.80 -1.68
C MET A 28 8.18 10.43 -1.22
N ILE A 29 8.80 9.92 -0.15
CA ILE A 29 8.46 8.65 0.50
C ILE A 29 8.43 8.85 2.00
N THR A 30 7.74 7.95 2.74
CA THR A 30 7.77 8.01 4.21
C THR A 30 9.17 7.74 4.75
N GLY A 31 9.55 8.42 5.82
CA GLY A 31 10.84 8.22 6.51
C GLY A 31 10.93 6.87 7.24
N ASP A 32 9.82 6.14 7.39
CA ASP A 32 9.86 4.77 7.90
C ASP A 32 10.30 3.80 6.79
N ALA A 33 11.58 3.42 6.82
CA ALA A 33 12.18 2.50 5.85
C ALA A 33 11.45 1.14 5.77
N LYS A 34 10.74 0.70 6.81
CA LYS A 34 9.96 -0.53 6.76
C LYS A 34 8.68 -0.35 5.94
N GLN A 35 8.07 0.81 6.00
CA GLN A 35 6.88 1.12 5.20
C GLN A 35 7.23 1.35 3.73
N SER A 36 8.41 1.90 3.43
CA SER A 36 8.88 2.15 2.06
C SER A 36 9.64 0.99 1.42
N ALA A 37 9.85 -0.12 2.15
CA ALA A 37 10.72 -1.22 1.74
C ALA A 37 10.40 -1.81 0.35
N SER A 38 9.14 -1.91 -0.03
CA SER A 38 8.76 -2.42 -1.37
C SER A 38 9.19 -1.48 -2.49
N ILE A 39 9.02 -0.16 -2.29
CA ILE A 39 9.45 0.87 -3.24
C ILE A 39 10.97 0.91 -3.33
N GLU A 40 11.66 0.93 -2.20
CA GLU A 40 13.13 0.94 -2.16
C GLU A 40 13.73 -0.30 -2.80
N SER A 41 13.14 -1.48 -2.55
CA SER A 41 13.54 -2.74 -3.18
C SER A 41 13.34 -2.70 -4.69
N MET A 42 12.20 -2.20 -5.16
CA MET A 42 11.93 -1.99 -6.59
C MET A 42 13.01 -1.11 -7.22
N ILE A 43 13.33 0.03 -6.64
CA ILE A 43 14.32 0.99 -7.13
C ILE A 43 15.70 0.32 -7.18
N ALA A 44 16.14 -0.31 -6.09
CA ALA A 44 17.43 -0.97 -5.98
C ALA A 44 17.58 -2.14 -6.96
N SER A 45 16.50 -2.90 -7.22
CA SER A 45 16.51 -4.04 -8.14
C SER A 45 16.83 -3.64 -9.59
N GLN A 46 16.57 -2.40 -9.94
CA GLN A 46 16.86 -1.85 -11.26
C GLN A 46 18.26 -1.20 -11.36
N GLY A 47 19.09 -1.40 -10.34
CA GLY A 47 20.46 -0.90 -10.29
C GLY A 47 20.55 0.59 -9.94
N VAL A 48 19.48 1.19 -9.44
CA VAL A 48 19.47 2.59 -8.99
C VAL A 48 19.87 2.65 -7.51
N ASN A 49 20.87 3.47 -7.20
CA ASN A 49 21.25 3.72 -5.83
C ASN A 49 20.36 4.82 -5.24
N LEU A 50 19.82 4.60 -4.05
CA LEU A 50 19.01 5.62 -3.37
C LEU A 50 19.77 6.93 -3.12
N LYS A 51 21.10 6.90 -3.09
CA LYS A 51 21.94 8.12 -2.99
C LYS A 51 21.89 8.99 -4.25
N ASP A 52 21.49 8.42 -5.38
CA ASP A 52 21.35 9.15 -6.65
C ASP A 52 19.96 9.78 -6.80
N ILE A 53 19.13 9.66 -5.75
CA ILE A 53 17.77 10.21 -5.67
C ILE A 53 17.71 11.20 -4.51
N THR A 54 17.04 12.32 -4.69
CA THR A 54 16.75 13.25 -3.59
C THR A 54 15.49 12.80 -2.85
N ILE A 55 15.67 12.03 -1.78
CA ILE A 55 14.55 11.58 -0.95
C ILE A 55 14.01 12.76 -0.14
N GLN A 56 12.70 12.94 -0.19
CA GLN A 56 11.94 13.93 0.58
C GLN A 56 11.01 13.22 1.57
N GLU A 57 10.83 13.80 2.75
CA GLU A 57 9.83 13.33 3.72
C GLU A 57 8.41 13.53 3.16
N HIS A 58 7.54 12.56 3.39
CA HIS A 58 6.19 12.56 2.83
C HIS A 58 5.31 13.59 3.50
N SER A 59 4.74 14.51 2.71
CA SER A 59 3.82 15.55 3.19
C SER A 59 2.37 15.08 3.33
N PHE A 60 2.01 13.96 2.66
CA PHE A 60 0.63 13.48 2.50
C PHE A 60 -0.29 14.46 1.75
N ASP A 61 0.29 15.38 0.98
CA ASP A 61 -0.44 16.33 0.14
C ASP A 61 -0.10 16.10 -1.34
N ILE A 62 -1.08 15.67 -2.13
CA ILE A 62 -0.93 15.41 -3.57
C ILE A 62 -0.61 16.68 -4.36
N GLU A 63 -0.91 17.84 -3.81
CA GLU A 63 -0.58 19.12 -4.45
C GLU A 63 0.94 19.31 -4.61
N ASP A 64 1.76 18.73 -3.75
CA ASP A 64 3.21 18.77 -3.90
C ASP A 64 3.69 18.08 -5.18
N LEU A 65 3.03 16.99 -5.61
CA LEU A 65 3.29 16.38 -6.90
C LEU A 65 2.77 17.24 -8.05
N ILE A 66 1.55 17.79 -7.92
CA ILE A 66 0.91 18.59 -8.96
C ILE A 66 1.69 19.86 -9.23
N ASN A 67 2.21 20.52 -8.19
CA ASN A 67 2.95 21.77 -8.26
C ASN A 67 4.46 21.60 -8.55
N GLY A 68 4.96 20.35 -8.64
CA GLY A 68 6.37 20.07 -8.94
C GLY A 68 7.31 20.26 -7.75
N THR A 69 6.81 20.32 -6.53
CA THR A 69 7.63 20.30 -5.29
C THR A 69 8.40 18.98 -5.23
N THR A 70 7.78 17.89 -5.66
CA THR A 70 8.37 16.58 -5.86
C THR A 70 8.16 16.10 -7.30
N ASP A 71 9.05 15.23 -7.82
CA ASP A 71 8.93 14.62 -9.15
C ASP A 71 8.13 13.31 -9.13
N ALA A 72 8.20 12.59 -8.00
CA ALA A 72 7.43 11.37 -7.76
C ALA A 72 7.06 11.26 -6.28
N MET A 73 5.94 10.60 -6.00
CA MET A 73 5.38 10.48 -4.65
C MET A 73 4.90 9.05 -4.41
N ALA A 74 5.23 8.49 -3.25
CA ALA A 74 4.62 7.25 -2.77
C ALA A 74 3.15 7.50 -2.43
N CYS A 75 2.29 6.59 -2.79
CA CYS A 75 0.87 6.71 -2.50
C CYS A 75 0.17 5.35 -2.54
N TYR A 76 -1.08 5.32 -2.15
CA TYR A 76 -1.92 4.16 -2.33
C TYR A 76 -2.77 4.28 -3.59
N LEU A 77 -2.76 3.24 -4.43
CA LEU A 77 -3.62 3.17 -5.62
C LEU A 77 -5.10 3.40 -5.30
N SER A 78 -5.49 3.14 -4.08
CA SER A 78 -6.85 3.34 -3.59
C SER A 78 -7.21 4.79 -3.21
N ASN A 79 -6.27 5.74 -3.26
CA ASN A 79 -6.51 7.11 -2.77
C ASN A 79 -6.09 8.19 -3.78
N GLU A 80 -4.81 8.52 -3.88
CA GLU A 80 -4.28 9.66 -4.66
C GLU A 80 -4.64 9.59 -6.17
N PRO A 81 -4.63 8.42 -6.84
CA PRO A 81 -5.04 8.30 -8.23
C PRO A 81 -6.49 8.76 -8.49
N TYR A 82 -7.39 8.57 -7.53
CA TYR A 82 -8.75 9.11 -7.63
C TYR A 82 -8.73 10.64 -7.73
N ILE A 83 -7.95 11.31 -6.88
CA ILE A 83 -7.87 12.78 -6.85
C ILE A 83 -7.30 13.32 -8.16
N LEU A 84 -6.23 12.70 -8.68
CA LEU A 84 -5.64 13.08 -9.97
C LEU A 84 -6.63 12.90 -11.13
N ASN A 85 -7.39 11.79 -11.14
CA ASN A 85 -8.41 11.53 -12.15
C ASN A 85 -9.54 12.57 -12.10
N GLN A 86 -10.01 12.96 -10.89
CA GLN A 86 -11.01 14.02 -10.73
C GLN A 86 -10.53 15.38 -11.27
N LYS A 87 -9.23 15.64 -11.17
CA LYS A 87 -8.60 16.84 -11.73
C LYS A 87 -8.22 16.71 -13.21
N ASN A 88 -8.51 15.57 -13.88
CA ASN A 88 -8.09 15.24 -15.24
C ASN A 88 -6.55 15.30 -15.44
N ILE A 89 -5.78 15.01 -14.41
CA ILE A 89 -4.32 14.99 -14.43
C ILE A 89 -3.86 13.55 -14.77
N LYS A 90 -3.09 13.41 -15.85
CA LYS A 90 -2.50 12.13 -16.26
C LYS A 90 -1.24 11.86 -15.45
N PHE A 91 -1.06 10.61 -15.03
CA PHE A 91 0.07 10.15 -14.22
C PHE A 91 0.59 8.80 -14.69
N ASN A 92 1.82 8.48 -14.31
CA ASN A 92 2.44 7.17 -14.44
C ASN A 92 2.48 6.50 -13.06
N VAL A 93 2.44 5.18 -13.06
CA VAL A 93 2.55 4.36 -11.85
C VAL A 93 3.77 3.45 -11.98
N LEU A 94 4.62 3.45 -10.96
CA LEU A 94 5.65 2.44 -10.73
C LEU A 94 5.17 1.54 -9.60
N ASN A 95 4.72 0.35 -9.96
CA ASN A 95 4.14 -0.59 -9.01
C ASN A 95 5.21 -1.63 -8.59
N PRO A 96 5.57 -1.74 -7.31
CA PRO A 96 6.52 -2.75 -6.84
C PRO A 96 6.14 -4.18 -7.24
N ASN A 97 4.85 -4.50 -7.35
CA ASN A 97 4.39 -5.82 -7.76
C ASN A 97 4.83 -6.19 -9.20
N ASP A 98 4.97 -5.22 -10.10
CA ASP A 98 5.45 -5.45 -11.48
C ASP A 98 6.93 -5.86 -11.52
N TYR A 99 7.63 -5.66 -10.41
CA TYR A 99 9.04 -6.01 -10.20
C TYR A 99 9.22 -7.17 -9.21
N ASN A 100 8.15 -7.91 -8.91
CA ASN A 100 8.09 -9.04 -7.97
C ASN A 100 8.31 -8.67 -6.49
N PHE A 101 8.05 -7.43 -6.10
CA PHE A 101 8.07 -7.01 -4.70
C PHE A 101 6.65 -6.99 -4.12
N ASN A 102 6.08 -8.19 -3.92
CA ASN A 102 4.75 -8.37 -3.37
C ASN A 102 4.79 -8.34 -1.85
N PHE A 103 4.32 -7.26 -1.26
CA PHE A 103 4.22 -7.13 0.20
C PHE A 103 2.77 -7.29 0.65
N TYR A 104 2.58 -7.82 1.85
CA TYR A 104 1.28 -7.82 2.50
C TYR A 104 1.04 -6.52 3.25
N GLU A 105 -0.22 -6.10 3.29
CA GLU A 105 -0.70 -4.99 4.08
C GLU A 105 -2.02 -5.32 4.76
N GLY A 106 -2.37 -4.56 5.83
CA GLY A 106 -3.58 -4.82 6.60
C GLY A 106 -3.57 -6.19 7.29
N ILE A 107 -2.43 -6.63 7.82
CA ILE A 107 -2.26 -7.92 8.48
C ILE A 107 -2.92 -7.91 9.85
N LEU A 108 -3.84 -8.86 10.07
CA LEU A 108 -4.36 -9.14 11.40
C LEU A 108 -3.35 -10.00 12.16
N PHE A 109 -2.96 -9.57 13.36
CA PHE A 109 -2.02 -10.29 14.21
C PHE A 109 -2.45 -10.28 15.67
N THR A 110 -1.89 -11.21 16.44
CA THR A 110 -2.07 -11.28 17.88
C THR A 110 -0.77 -11.69 18.57
N SER A 111 -0.70 -11.57 19.90
CA SER A 111 0.46 -12.04 20.65
C SER A 111 0.49 -13.56 20.73
N LYS A 112 1.71 -14.13 20.84
CA LYS A 112 1.91 -15.56 21.06
C LYS A 112 1.13 -16.04 22.31
N LYS A 113 1.20 -15.28 23.41
CA LYS A 113 0.49 -15.57 24.63
C LYS A 113 -1.03 -15.67 24.42
N GLU A 114 -1.61 -14.73 23.65
CA GLU A 114 -3.04 -14.73 23.36
C GLU A 114 -3.43 -15.94 22.52
N SER A 115 -2.63 -16.27 21.49
CA SER A 115 -2.89 -17.42 20.62
C SER A 115 -2.77 -18.78 21.33
N GLU A 116 -1.97 -18.87 22.39
CA GLU A 116 -1.80 -20.09 23.19
C GLU A 116 -2.90 -20.25 24.26
N ILE A 117 -3.27 -19.16 24.93
CA ILE A 117 -4.20 -19.21 26.07
C ILE A 117 -5.67 -19.11 25.64
N ASN A 118 -5.95 -18.34 24.57
CA ASN A 118 -7.31 -18.01 24.16
C ASN A 118 -7.59 -18.40 22.69
N GLN A 119 -7.20 -19.60 22.29
CA GLN A 119 -7.31 -20.10 20.91
C GLN A 119 -8.68 -19.89 20.29
N ILE A 120 -9.75 -20.23 21.01
CA ILE A 120 -11.14 -20.09 20.53
C ILE A 120 -11.47 -18.61 20.25
N ARG A 121 -11.04 -17.70 21.11
CA ARG A 121 -11.27 -16.26 20.91
C ARG A 121 -10.53 -15.75 19.68
N VAL A 122 -9.27 -16.17 19.48
CA VAL A 122 -8.48 -15.80 18.32
C VAL A 122 -9.12 -16.31 17.02
N GLN A 123 -9.56 -17.57 17.00
CA GLN A 123 -10.25 -18.15 15.85
C GLN A 123 -11.55 -17.41 15.54
N ASN A 124 -12.41 -17.21 16.54
CA ASN A 124 -13.68 -16.51 16.37
C ASN A 124 -13.50 -15.08 15.88
N PHE A 125 -12.47 -14.38 16.39
CA PHE A 125 -12.16 -13.01 15.94
C PHE A 125 -11.69 -12.99 14.50
N ASN A 126 -10.82 -13.91 14.11
CA ASN A 126 -10.36 -14.04 12.72
C ASN A 126 -11.53 -14.33 11.78
N GLU A 127 -12.37 -15.33 12.10
CA GLU A 127 -13.53 -15.68 11.29
C GLU A 127 -14.54 -14.52 11.18
N ALA A 128 -14.79 -13.81 12.28
CA ALA A 128 -15.68 -12.65 12.28
C ALA A 128 -15.10 -11.52 11.39
N SER A 129 -13.79 -11.28 11.49
CA SER A 129 -13.10 -10.29 10.67
C SER A 129 -13.18 -10.65 9.17
N LEU A 130 -12.94 -11.91 8.82
CA LEU A 130 -13.05 -12.37 7.42
C LEU A 130 -14.47 -12.23 6.87
N ARG A 131 -15.50 -12.58 7.68
CA ARG A 131 -16.90 -12.35 7.29
C ARG A 131 -17.21 -10.87 7.10
N GLY A 132 -16.70 -10.00 7.98
CA GLY A 132 -16.86 -8.55 7.88
C GLY A 132 -16.23 -8.00 6.60
N TRP A 133 -15.01 -8.38 6.30
CA TRP A 133 -14.32 -7.97 5.07
C TRP A 133 -15.04 -8.48 3.82
N LYS A 134 -15.44 -9.76 3.82
CA LYS A 134 -16.21 -10.30 2.70
C LYS A 134 -17.51 -9.53 2.47
N TYR A 135 -18.26 -9.26 3.54
CA TYR A 135 -19.48 -8.46 3.46
C TYR A 135 -19.21 -7.07 2.89
N ALA A 136 -18.18 -6.38 3.40
CA ALA A 136 -17.82 -5.04 2.96
C ALA A 136 -17.49 -5.01 1.45
N PHE A 137 -16.76 -5.98 0.96
CA PHE A 137 -16.41 -6.07 -0.46
C PHE A 137 -17.56 -6.52 -1.37
N ASP A 138 -18.50 -7.30 -0.84
CA ASP A 138 -19.72 -7.68 -1.57
C ASP A 138 -20.75 -6.53 -1.59
N ASN A 139 -20.63 -5.57 -0.64
CA ASN A 139 -21.57 -4.46 -0.46
C ASN A 139 -20.82 -3.11 -0.30
N ILE A 140 -19.99 -2.77 -1.30
CA ILE A 140 -19.08 -1.60 -1.23
C ILE A 140 -19.84 -0.30 -1.00
N GLU A 141 -20.92 -0.04 -1.75
CA GLU A 141 -21.69 1.22 -1.64
C GLU A 141 -22.31 1.38 -0.26
N GLU A 142 -22.93 0.31 0.27
CA GLU A 142 -23.52 0.32 1.61
C GLU A 142 -22.45 0.55 2.68
N THR A 143 -21.33 -0.14 2.56
CA THR A 143 -20.20 -0.02 3.49
C THR A 143 -19.58 1.37 3.44
N ALA A 144 -19.36 1.92 2.25
CA ALA A 144 -18.86 3.27 2.05
C ALA A 144 -19.81 4.32 2.65
N LYS A 145 -21.12 4.15 2.47
CA LYS A 145 -22.13 5.02 3.09
C LYS A 145 -22.10 4.94 4.61
N LEU A 146 -21.99 3.75 5.18
CA LEU A 146 -21.85 3.57 6.62
C LEU A 146 -20.60 4.28 7.17
N ILE A 147 -19.46 4.14 6.47
CA ILE A 147 -18.20 4.83 6.83
C ILE A 147 -18.39 6.34 6.73
N TYR A 148 -18.96 6.81 5.63
CA TYR A 148 -19.19 8.23 5.38
C TYR A 148 -20.01 8.89 6.49
N GLU A 149 -21.11 8.24 6.90
CA GLU A 149 -22.06 8.77 7.87
C GLU A 149 -21.56 8.68 9.33
N LYS A 150 -20.77 7.65 9.67
CA LYS A 150 -20.46 7.33 11.09
C LYS A 150 -18.98 7.34 11.44
N TYR A 151 -18.07 7.13 10.49
CA TYR A 151 -16.66 6.88 10.77
C TYR A 151 -15.70 7.75 9.93
N ASN A 152 -16.20 8.71 9.19
CA ASN A 152 -15.44 9.54 8.25
C ASN A 152 -14.61 10.62 8.94
N THR A 153 -13.61 10.23 9.70
CA THR A 153 -12.71 11.16 10.42
C THR A 153 -11.76 11.91 9.50
N GLN A 154 -11.58 11.45 8.27
CA GLN A 154 -10.69 12.06 7.28
C GLN A 154 -11.44 12.97 6.28
N ASN A 155 -12.75 13.19 6.46
CA ASN A 155 -13.58 14.00 5.58
C ASN A 155 -13.51 13.57 4.09
N LYS A 156 -13.36 12.27 3.82
CA LYS A 156 -13.39 11.72 2.46
C LYS A 156 -14.79 11.87 1.85
N SER A 157 -14.87 12.08 0.53
CA SER A 157 -16.14 12.02 -0.17
C SER A 157 -16.67 10.58 -0.25
N LEU A 158 -17.98 10.42 -0.40
CA LEU A 158 -18.58 9.09 -0.57
C LEU A 158 -18.02 8.37 -1.80
N ASP A 159 -17.85 9.09 -2.91
CA ASP A 159 -17.32 8.54 -4.15
C ASP A 159 -15.86 8.06 -3.99
N LEU A 160 -15.03 8.77 -3.21
CA LEU A 160 -13.68 8.32 -2.89
C LEU A 160 -13.71 7.04 -2.05
N LEU A 161 -14.62 6.92 -1.08
CA LEU A 161 -14.75 5.71 -0.26
C LEU A 161 -15.23 4.51 -1.10
N ILE A 162 -16.12 4.73 -2.07
CA ILE A 162 -16.56 3.69 -3.01
C ILE A 162 -15.39 3.25 -3.91
N TYR A 163 -14.63 4.21 -4.44
CA TYR A 163 -13.44 3.95 -5.24
C TYR A 163 -12.41 3.14 -4.42
N GLU A 164 -12.10 3.59 -3.20
CA GLU A 164 -11.19 2.91 -2.28
C GLU A 164 -11.61 1.45 -2.04
N GLY A 165 -12.88 1.21 -1.71
CA GLY A 165 -13.42 -0.13 -1.51
C GLY A 165 -13.29 -1.02 -2.76
N SER A 166 -13.49 -0.46 -3.95
CA SER A 166 -13.37 -1.17 -5.22
C SER A 166 -11.93 -1.60 -5.49
N ILE A 167 -10.97 -0.69 -5.32
CA ILE A 167 -9.54 -0.99 -5.48
C ILE A 167 -9.07 -2.02 -4.45
N LEU A 168 -9.42 -1.84 -3.18
CA LEU A 168 -9.02 -2.77 -2.11
C LEU A 168 -9.57 -4.18 -2.31
N LYS A 169 -10.76 -4.32 -2.91
CA LYS A 169 -11.33 -5.62 -3.28
C LYS A 169 -10.41 -6.40 -4.22
N ASP A 170 -9.84 -5.73 -5.22
CA ASP A 170 -8.92 -6.36 -6.17
C ASP A 170 -7.62 -6.80 -5.48
N PHE A 171 -7.09 -5.98 -4.57
CA PHE A 171 -5.89 -6.33 -3.77
C PHE A 171 -6.15 -7.44 -2.76
N ALA A 172 -7.36 -7.59 -2.26
CA ALA A 172 -7.77 -8.66 -1.34
C ALA A 172 -7.94 -10.03 -2.04
N LYS A 173 -7.99 -10.06 -3.38
CA LYS A 173 -8.12 -11.29 -4.20
C LYS A 173 -9.28 -12.20 -3.77
N ILE A 174 -10.42 -11.60 -3.50
CA ILE A 174 -11.61 -12.31 -2.98
C ILE A 174 -12.05 -13.46 -3.88
N ASP A 175 -11.91 -13.32 -5.19
CA ASP A 175 -12.42 -14.26 -6.18
C ASP A 175 -11.75 -15.64 -6.11
N ASN A 176 -10.60 -15.74 -5.45
CA ASN A 176 -9.81 -16.96 -5.31
C ASN A 176 -9.95 -17.64 -3.93
N ASN A 177 -10.94 -17.29 -3.13
CA ASN A 177 -11.08 -17.74 -1.73
C ASN A 177 -9.81 -17.52 -0.89
N SER A 178 -9.02 -16.52 -1.22
CA SER A 178 -7.71 -16.26 -0.61
C SER A 178 -7.71 -15.11 0.38
N LEU A 179 -8.87 -14.49 0.63
CA LEU A 179 -9.01 -13.40 1.59
C LEU A 179 -8.41 -13.80 2.95
N GLY A 180 -7.44 -13.01 3.39
CA GLY A 180 -6.76 -13.21 4.67
C GLY A 180 -5.74 -14.35 4.69
N ASN A 181 -5.54 -15.06 3.57
CA ASN A 181 -4.51 -16.10 3.50
C ASN A 181 -3.12 -15.48 3.41
N ILE A 182 -2.24 -15.95 4.27
CA ILE A 182 -0.83 -15.60 4.28
C ILE A 182 -0.02 -16.80 3.79
N HIS A 183 0.69 -16.61 2.67
CA HIS A 183 1.55 -17.65 2.12
C HIS A 183 2.93 -17.59 2.78
N PRO A 184 3.43 -18.68 3.39
CA PRO A 184 4.75 -18.69 4.04
C PRO A 184 5.90 -18.23 3.13
N GLN A 185 5.85 -18.62 1.85
CA GLN A 185 6.85 -18.21 0.86
C GLN A 185 6.92 -16.69 0.69
N THR A 186 5.77 -16.00 0.62
CA THR A 186 5.73 -14.54 0.51
C THR A 186 6.32 -13.88 1.77
N ILE A 187 6.04 -14.44 2.96
CA ILE A 187 6.64 -13.95 4.21
C ILE A 187 8.17 -14.11 4.20
N ASP A 188 8.68 -15.24 3.70
CA ASP A 188 10.12 -15.46 3.62
C ASP A 188 10.79 -14.54 2.60
N GLU A 189 10.12 -14.24 1.49
CA GLU A 189 10.57 -13.22 0.52
C GLU A 189 10.61 -11.83 1.15
N ILE A 190 9.57 -11.41 1.85
CA ILE A 190 9.52 -10.12 2.55
C ILE A 190 10.66 -10.02 3.58
N LYS A 191 10.89 -11.07 4.38
CA LYS A 191 12.02 -11.12 5.32
C LYS A 191 13.36 -10.97 4.62
N ARG A 192 13.52 -11.64 3.47
CA ARG A 192 14.74 -11.53 2.66
C ARG A 192 14.95 -10.11 2.16
N PHE A 193 13.90 -9.43 1.70
CA PHE A 193 13.99 -8.03 1.27
C PHE A 193 14.38 -7.11 2.42
N TYR A 194 13.76 -7.25 3.59
CA TYR A 194 14.18 -6.50 4.78
C TYR A 194 15.64 -6.75 5.16
N THR A 195 16.12 -7.99 5.02
CA THR A 195 17.52 -8.33 5.25
C THR A 195 18.45 -7.61 4.28
N LEU A 196 18.11 -7.62 2.98
CA LEU A 196 18.90 -6.98 1.93
C LEU A 196 18.97 -5.45 2.10
N LEU A 197 17.91 -4.84 2.62
CA LEU A 197 17.87 -3.42 2.93
C LEU A 197 18.52 -3.06 4.29
N GLY A 198 19.04 -4.05 5.03
CA GLY A 198 19.61 -3.82 6.37
C GLY A 198 18.56 -3.49 7.44
N LEU A 199 17.29 -3.78 7.18
CA LEU A 199 16.15 -3.48 8.06
C LEU A 199 15.84 -4.62 9.05
N ASN A 200 16.73 -5.59 9.20
CA ASN A 200 16.54 -6.70 10.13
C ASN A 200 16.36 -6.18 11.55
N THR A 201 15.19 -6.38 12.09
CA THR A 201 15.02 -6.40 13.54
C THR A 201 15.62 -7.71 14.03
N SER A 202 16.65 -7.59 14.90
CA SER A 202 17.22 -8.67 15.68
C SER A 202 16.17 -9.67 16.14
N ASN A 203 16.48 -10.95 16.05
CA ASN A 203 15.75 -12.05 16.64
C ASN A 203 15.27 -11.70 18.06
N THR A 204 14.00 -11.41 18.22
CA THR A 204 13.30 -11.49 19.49
C THR A 204 12.30 -12.62 19.44
#